data_6c2cf3b14b86ecbff8156435d8a2bb71
#
_entry.id   6c2cf3b14b86ecbff8156435d8a2bb71
#
_cell.length_a   1.000
_cell.length_b   1.000
_cell.length_c   1.000
_cell.angle_alpha   90.00
_cell.angle_beta   90.00
_cell.angle_gamma   90.00
#
_symmetry.space_group_name_H-M   'P 1'
#
loop_
_entity.id
_entity.type
_entity.pdbx_description
1 polymer ?
#
loop_
_entity_poly.entity_id
_entity_poly.type
_entity_poly.pdbx_seq_one_letter_code
_entity_poly.pdbx_strand_id
1 'polypeptide(L)'
;MFKLISQDIDTIKKEFIKQSLFNRFVKQTDENNHNWGILLNEKEKRARIAPIYDLDCCCESGTLRKKVRTTSDGSKYDFGAFFRDFGDKKWFNKYVEEVIEDFDINKAIQNAKTETGIEIPTEIKEHYKNFFGERFYEFKGAYQKILTEEIDKEQQNEVR
;
A
#
# COMPACT_ATOMS: atom_id res chain seq x y z
N MET A 1 -23.21 -23.31 -6.82
CA MET A 1 -22.73 -21.94 -7.07
C MET A 1 -22.54 -21.24 -5.73
N PHE A 2 -21.33 -20.83 -5.38
CA PHE A 2 -21.02 -20.15 -4.12
C PHE A 2 -21.55 -18.71 -4.20
N LYS A 3 -22.53 -18.34 -3.37
CA LYS A 3 -23.06 -16.99 -3.33
C LYS A 3 -22.37 -16.25 -2.20
N LEU A 4 -21.46 -15.33 -2.53
CA LEU A 4 -20.81 -14.45 -1.56
C LEU A 4 -21.83 -13.53 -0.90
N ILE A 5 -21.65 -13.30 0.40
CA ILE A 5 -22.42 -12.30 1.13
C ILE A 5 -21.91 -10.91 0.70
N SER A 6 -22.81 -9.95 0.48
CA SER A 6 -22.44 -8.59 0.05
C SER A 6 -21.38 -7.93 0.95
N GLN A 7 -21.46 -8.17 2.25
CA GLN A 7 -20.49 -7.70 3.22
C GLN A 7 -19.07 -8.24 2.99
N ASP A 8 -18.93 -9.49 2.53
CA ASP A 8 -17.61 -10.04 2.18
C ASP A 8 -17.03 -9.34 0.97
N ILE A 9 -17.89 -9.01 -0.03
CA ILE A 9 -17.46 -8.31 -1.24
C ILE A 9 -16.90 -6.92 -0.89
N ASP A 10 -17.56 -6.15 -0.04
CA ASP A 10 -17.10 -4.82 0.36
C ASP A 10 -15.80 -4.90 1.18
N THR A 11 -15.70 -5.88 2.06
CA THR A 11 -14.47 -6.13 2.82
C THR A 11 -13.32 -6.51 1.90
N ILE A 12 -13.55 -7.42 0.95
CA ILE A 12 -12.54 -7.83 -0.03
C ILE A 12 -12.06 -6.64 -0.86
N LYS A 13 -12.99 -5.78 -1.33
CA LYS A 13 -12.63 -4.57 -2.09
C LYS A 13 -11.75 -3.62 -1.28
N LYS A 14 -12.10 -3.37 -0.02
CA LYS A 14 -11.30 -2.50 0.86
C LYS A 14 -9.90 -3.08 1.08
N GLU A 15 -9.81 -4.36 1.41
CA GLU A 15 -8.52 -5.02 1.62
C GLU A 15 -7.67 -5.07 0.34
N PHE A 16 -8.29 -5.25 -0.83
CA PHE A 16 -7.58 -5.17 -2.11
C PHE A 16 -6.99 -3.77 -2.36
N ILE A 17 -7.75 -2.71 -2.06
CA ILE A 17 -7.27 -1.32 -2.17
C ILE A 17 -6.09 -1.08 -1.21
N LYS A 18 -6.17 -1.57 0.02
CA LYS A 18 -5.05 -1.48 0.99
C LYS A 18 -3.81 -2.22 0.50
N GLN A 19 -3.97 -3.44 -0.04
CA GLN A 19 -2.85 -4.18 -0.63
C GLN A 19 -2.25 -3.46 -1.83
N SER A 20 -3.07 -2.88 -2.69
CA SER A 20 -2.61 -2.08 -3.84
C SER A 20 -1.84 -0.83 -3.41
N LEU A 21 -2.27 -0.17 -2.33
CA LEU A 21 -1.53 0.94 -1.73
C LEU A 21 -0.18 0.49 -1.16
N PHE A 22 -0.16 -0.64 -0.45
CA PHE A 22 1.07 -1.22 0.06
C PHE A 22 2.06 -1.57 -1.06
N ASN A 23 1.59 -2.19 -2.16
CA ASN A 23 2.43 -2.52 -3.31
C ASN A 23 3.07 -1.26 -3.93
N ARG A 24 2.32 -0.14 -3.99
CA ARG A 24 2.89 1.15 -4.39
C ARG A 24 3.93 1.64 -3.40
N PHE A 25 3.66 1.49 -2.12
CA PHE A 25 4.57 1.95 -1.07
C PHE A 25 5.92 1.22 -1.13
N VAL A 26 5.91 -0.09 -1.32
CA VAL A 26 7.13 -0.91 -1.44
C VAL A 26 7.72 -0.96 -2.86
N LYS A 27 7.10 -0.26 -3.82
CA LYS A 27 7.47 -0.31 -5.25
C LYS A 27 7.54 -1.75 -5.79
N GLN A 28 6.49 -2.53 -5.55
CA GLN A 28 6.41 -3.88 -6.11
C GLN A 28 6.35 -3.83 -7.64
N THR A 29 7.38 -4.37 -8.30
CA THR A 29 7.53 -4.30 -9.76
C THR A 29 6.87 -5.46 -10.48
N ASP A 30 6.67 -6.59 -9.81
CA ASP A 30 6.03 -7.80 -10.36
C ASP A 30 4.59 -7.95 -9.83
N GLU A 31 3.81 -6.88 -9.93
CA GLU A 31 2.39 -6.91 -9.60
C GLU A 31 1.61 -7.46 -10.78
N ASN A 32 1.21 -8.72 -10.71
CA ASN A 32 0.43 -9.42 -11.72
C ASN A 32 -0.76 -10.16 -11.10
N ASN A 33 -1.62 -10.73 -11.95
CA ASN A 33 -2.84 -11.42 -11.52
C ASN A 33 -2.59 -12.70 -10.70
N HIS A 34 -1.35 -13.18 -10.60
CA HIS A 34 -0.98 -14.35 -9.82
C HIS A 34 -0.52 -13.98 -8.40
N ASN A 35 -0.27 -12.70 -8.12
CA ASN A 35 0.26 -12.20 -6.85
C ASN A 35 -0.84 -11.72 -5.90
N TRP A 36 -2.07 -12.09 -6.15
CA TRP A 36 -3.20 -11.88 -5.25
C TRP A 36 -4.23 -13.00 -5.41
N GLY A 37 -5.12 -13.14 -4.44
CA GLY A 37 -6.13 -14.20 -4.47
C GLY A 37 -7.23 -14.01 -3.45
N ILE A 38 -8.25 -14.83 -3.57
CA ILE A 38 -9.36 -14.90 -2.61
C ILE A 38 -9.36 -16.27 -1.97
N LEU A 39 -9.31 -16.30 -0.65
CA LEU A 39 -9.46 -17.51 0.15
C LEU A 39 -10.94 -17.73 0.45
N LEU A 40 -11.43 -18.92 0.13
CA LEU A 40 -12.82 -19.35 0.35
C LEU A 40 -12.87 -20.29 1.55
N ASN A 41 -13.74 -19.97 2.51
CA ASN A 41 -14.16 -20.91 3.55
C ASN A 41 -15.52 -21.48 3.18
N GLU A 42 -15.54 -22.68 2.61
CA GLU A 42 -16.77 -23.33 2.13
C GLU A 42 -17.73 -23.68 3.28
N LYS A 43 -17.22 -24.01 4.46
CA LYS A 43 -18.05 -24.36 5.63
C LYS A 43 -18.83 -23.16 6.14
N GLU A 44 -18.17 -22.00 6.22
CA GLU A 44 -18.76 -20.77 6.72
C GLU A 44 -19.41 -19.93 5.60
N LYS A 45 -19.24 -20.34 4.35
CA LYS A 45 -19.66 -19.58 3.15
C LYS A 45 -19.13 -18.15 3.14
N ARG A 46 -17.90 -17.99 3.62
CA ARG A 46 -17.21 -16.70 3.74
C ARG A 46 -16.01 -16.64 2.79
N ALA A 47 -15.68 -15.44 2.38
CA ALA A 47 -14.49 -15.16 1.57
C ALA A 47 -13.69 -14.01 2.15
N ARG A 48 -12.36 -14.08 1.98
CA ARG A 48 -11.45 -12.99 2.32
C ARG A 48 -10.34 -12.90 1.28
N ILE A 49 -9.68 -11.75 1.20
CA ILE A 49 -8.49 -11.63 0.38
C ILE A 49 -7.35 -12.46 0.99
N ALA A 50 -6.51 -13.05 0.15
CA ALA A 50 -5.29 -13.70 0.61
C ALA A 50 -4.32 -12.64 1.17
N PRO A 51 -3.49 -12.98 2.17
CA PRO A 51 -2.38 -12.12 2.56
C PRO A 51 -1.49 -11.80 1.36
N ILE A 52 -0.80 -10.66 1.41
CA ILE A 52 0.20 -10.30 0.39
C ILE A 52 1.31 -11.37 0.38
N TYR A 53 1.69 -11.78 -0.81
CA TYR A 53 2.78 -12.75 -1.04
C TYR A 53 3.58 -12.35 -2.29
N ASP A 54 4.73 -13.00 -2.49
CA ASP A 54 5.61 -12.78 -3.63
C ASP A 54 6.13 -11.33 -3.74
N LEU A 55 6.74 -10.84 -2.65
CA LEU A 55 7.32 -9.50 -2.54
C LEU A 55 8.82 -9.46 -2.89
N ASP A 56 9.33 -10.43 -3.62
CA ASP A 56 10.76 -10.53 -3.94
C ASP A 56 11.24 -9.47 -4.95
N CYS A 57 10.32 -8.77 -5.61
CA CYS A 57 10.58 -7.68 -6.55
C CYS A 57 10.24 -6.29 -5.99
N CYS A 58 10.32 -6.10 -4.68
CA CYS A 58 10.01 -4.82 -4.03
C CYS A 58 11.27 -4.10 -3.52
N CYS A 59 11.08 -2.85 -3.05
CA CYS A 59 12.06 -2.04 -2.34
C CYS A 59 13.34 -1.70 -3.14
N GLU A 60 13.26 -1.71 -4.47
CA GLU A 60 14.38 -1.34 -5.35
C GLU A 60 15.73 -1.91 -4.88
N SER A 61 15.77 -3.18 -4.51
CA SER A 61 17.01 -3.85 -4.11
C SER A 61 17.97 -3.91 -5.32
N GLY A 62 18.51 -2.74 -5.66
CA GLY A 62 19.15 -2.39 -6.92
C GLY A 62 20.48 -3.04 -7.19
N THR A 63 20.95 -3.92 -6.30
CA THR A 63 22.22 -4.63 -6.52
C THR A 63 22.03 -6.04 -7.07
N LEU A 64 20.86 -6.62 -6.99
CA LEU A 64 20.65 -8.01 -7.38
C LEU A 64 19.91 -8.22 -8.71
N ARG A 65 19.21 -7.22 -9.26
CA ARG A 65 18.53 -7.35 -10.55
C ARG A 65 18.82 -6.18 -11.49
N LYS A 66 19.89 -6.27 -12.26
CA LYS A 66 20.23 -5.37 -13.39
C LYS A 66 19.19 -5.31 -14.52
N LYS A 67 18.02 -5.89 -14.37
CA LYS A 67 16.92 -5.91 -15.35
C LYS A 67 15.55 -5.94 -14.68
N VAL A 68 15.30 -5.05 -13.73
CA VAL A 68 13.91 -4.67 -13.52
C VAL A 68 13.51 -3.94 -14.82
N ARG A 69 12.52 -4.48 -15.54
CA ARG A 69 11.85 -3.75 -16.61
C ARG A 69 11.25 -2.53 -15.94
N THR A 70 11.96 -1.41 -15.99
CA THR A 70 11.37 -0.11 -15.74
C THR A 70 10.26 0.03 -16.76
N THR A 71 9.04 -0.24 -16.34
CA THR A 71 7.92 0.29 -17.11
C THR A 71 8.18 1.78 -17.16
N SER A 72 8.27 2.32 -18.36
CA SER A 72 8.65 3.71 -18.66
C SER A 72 7.69 4.74 -18.07
N ASP A 73 6.73 4.31 -17.27
CA ASP A 73 5.70 5.10 -16.65
C ASP A 73 5.85 5.07 -15.13
N GLY A 74 6.53 6.09 -14.60
CA GLY A 74 6.61 6.32 -13.15
C GLY A 74 5.25 6.50 -12.46
N SER A 75 4.17 6.64 -13.24
CA SER A 75 2.79 6.81 -12.77
C SER A 75 2.29 5.62 -11.94
N LYS A 76 2.80 4.40 -12.19
CA LYS A 76 2.39 3.20 -11.44
C LYS A 76 2.61 3.33 -9.92
N TYR A 77 3.58 4.12 -9.50
CA TYR A 77 3.92 4.32 -8.08
C TYR A 77 3.53 5.71 -7.57
N ASP A 78 2.82 6.49 -8.38
CA ASP A 78 2.31 7.80 -8.00
C ASP A 78 1.16 7.66 -6.99
N PHE A 79 1.39 8.15 -5.80
CA PHE A 79 0.36 8.19 -4.76
C PHE A 79 -0.75 9.18 -5.08
N GLY A 80 -0.43 10.29 -5.74
CA GLY A 80 -1.42 11.31 -6.08
C GLY A 80 -2.53 10.79 -6.99
N ALA A 81 -2.19 9.98 -8.01
CA ALA A 81 -3.18 9.33 -8.85
C ALA A 81 -4.06 8.37 -8.02
N PHE A 82 -3.45 7.57 -7.17
CA PHE A 82 -4.16 6.62 -6.32
C PHE A 82 -5.12 7.30 -5.34
N PHE A 83 -4.70 8.39 -4.71
CA PHE A 83 -5.54 9.14 -3.79
C PHE A 83 -6.70 9.83 -4.50
N ARG A 84 -6.53 10.33 -5.73
CA ARG A 84 -7.66 10.86 -6.52
C ARG A 84 -8.74 9.83 -6.81
N ASP A 85 -8.35 8.57 -6.99
CA ASP A 85 -9.30 7.48 -7.26
C ASP A 85 -10.08 7.02 -6.02
N PHE A 86 -9.53 7.23 -4.83
CA PHE A 86 -10.08 6.68 -3.58
C PHE A 86 -10.26 7.71 -2.47
N GLY A 87 -9.77 8.95 -2.62
CA GLY A 87 -9.76 9.97 -1.56
C GLY A 87 -11.13 10.46 -1.11
N ASP A 88 -12.16 10.31 -1.96
CA ASP A 88 -13.55 10.61 -1.62
C ASP A 88 -14.18 9.65 -0.59
N LYS A 89 -13.48 8.58 -0.25
CA LYS A 89 -13.99 7.52 0.64
C LYS A 89 -13.56 7.74 2.09
N LYS A 90 -14.48 8.14 2.95
CA LYS A 90 -14.23 8.38 4.38
C LYS A 90 -13.44 7.25 5.08
N TRP A 91 -13.72 5.98 4.77
CA TRP A 91 -13.00 4.85 5.35
C TRP A 91 -11.53 4.80 4.89
N PHE A 92 -11.27 5.23 3.64
CA PHE A 92 -9.92 5.23 3.08
C PHE A 92 -9.07 6.35 3.69
N ASN A 93 -9.63 7.55 3.83
CA ASN A 93 -8.95 8.66 4.50
C ASN A 93 -8.57 8.29 5.93
N LYS A 94 -9.50 7.71 6.69
CA LYS A 94 -9.21 7.20 8.03
C LYS A 94 -8.07 6.18 8.03
N TYR A 95 -8.06 5.25 7.08
CA TYR A 95 -6.99 4.26 6.95
C TYR A 95 -5.64 4.92 6.63
N VAL A 96 -5.61 5.93 5.75
CA VAL A 96 -4.38 6.67 5.41
C VAL A 96 -3.85 7.44 6.62
N GLU A 97 -4.73 8.06 7.40
CA GLU A 97 -4.37 8.74 8.65
C GLU A 97 -3.75 7.77 9.67
N GLU A 98 -4.37 6.62 9.88
CA GLU A 98 -3.83 5.54 10.73
C GLU A 98 -2.43 5.10 10.26
N VAL A 99 -2.22 4.93 8.95
CA VAL A 99 -0.90 4.60 8.39
C VAL A 99 0.12 5.71 8.66
N ILE A 100 -0.27 6.98 8.55
CA ILE A 100 0.61 8.13 8.81
C ILE A 100 1.01 8.20 10.30
N GLU A 101 0.08 7.93 11.21
CA GLU A 101 0.32 7.95 12.65
C GLU A 101 1.20 6.78 13.12
N ASP A 102 0.95 5.58 12.56
CA ASP A 102 1.59 4.34 13.02
C ASP A 102 2.90 4.01 12.31
N PHE A 103 3.27 4.75 11.26
CA PHE A 103 4.46 4.44 10.49
C PHE A 103 5.74 4.63 11.30
N ASP A 104 6.42 3.52 11.59
CA ASP A 104 7.74 3.51 12.26
C ASP A 104 8.62 2.39 11.67
N ILE A 105 9.54 2.78 10.81
CA ILE A 105 10.48 1.83 10.16
C ILE A 105 11.44 1.17 11.17
N ASN A 106 11.82 1.85 12.25
CA ASN A 106 12.70 1.25 13.24
C ASN A 106 11.99 0.16 14.01
N LYS A 107 10.71 0.40 14.36
CA LYS A 107 9.85 -0.59 14.99
C LYS A 107 9.63 -1.79 14.07
N ALA A 108 9.40 -1.57 12.76
CA ALA A 108 9.25 -2.63 11.79
C ALA A 108 10.52 -3.50 11.67
N ILE A 109 11.71 -2.89 11.61
CA ILE A 109 12.99 -3.59 11.59
C ILE A 109 13.20 -4.41 12.88
N GLN A 110 12.86 -3.84 14.04
CA GLN A 110 12.97 -4.54 15.32
C GLN A 110 12.00 -5.73 15.42
N ASN A 111 10.77 -5.57 14.95
CA ASN A 111 9.79 -6.66 14.91
C ASN A 111 10.28 -7.79 14.00
N ALA A 112 10.79 -7.49 12.81
CA ALA A 112 11.35 -8.49 11.90
C ALA A 112 12.47 -9.30 12.56
N LYS A 113 13.39 -8.65 13.30
CA LYS A 113 14.42 -9.32 14.09
C LYS A 113 13.80 -10.23 15.17
N THR A 114 12.80 -9.73 15.87
CA THR A 114 12.15 -10.49 16.97
C THR A 114 11.43 -11.73 16.45
N GLU A 115 10.73 -11.60 15.34
CA GLU A 115 9.93 -12.69 14.75
C GLU A 115 10.78 -13.76 14.06
N THR A 116 11.85 -13.36 13.41
CA THR A 116 12.69 -14.28 12.62
C THR A 116 13.91 -14.79 13.36
N GLY A 117 14.34 -14.12 14.44
CA GLY A 117 15.62 -14.36 15.10
C GLY A 117 16.85 -13.95 14.26
N ILE A 118 16.64 -13.34 13.11
CA ILE A 118 17.72 -13.00 12.16
C ILE A 118 18.14 -11.55 12.42
N GLU A 119 19.45 -11.34 12.63
CA GLU A 119 20.03 -10.00 12.67
C GLU A 119 20.16 -9.44 11.24
N ILE A 120 19.49 -8.32 10.99
CA ILE A 120 19.59 -7.63 9.71
C ILE A 120 20.92 -6.83 9.69
N PRO A 121 21.78 -6.96 8.68
CA PRO A 121 23.01 -6.20 8.56
C PRO A 121 22.75 -4.68 8.57
N THR A 122 23.68 -3.91 9.15
CA THR A 122 23.53 -2.45 9.30
C THR A 122 23.31 -1.75 7.97
N GLU A 123 24.05 -2.14 6.94
CA GLU A 123 23.91 -1.55 5.59
C GLU A 123 22.51 -1.75 5.00
N ILE A 124 21.91 -2.93 5.24
CA ILE A 124 20.56 -3.24 4.81
C ILE A 124 19.54 -2.44 5.64
N LYS A 125 19.76 -2.29 6.95
CA LYS A 125 18.90 -1.43 7.79
C LYS A 125 18.89 0.00 7.28
N GLU A 126 20.04 0.58 7.01
CA GLU A 126 20.15 1.96 6.52
C GLU A 126 19.53 2.11 5.11
N HIS A 127 19.74 1.13 4.23
CA HIS A 127 19.06 1.14 2.94
C HIS A 127 17.54 1.20 3.08
N TYR A 128 16.94 0.34 3.91
CA TYR A 128 15.49 0.34 4.10
C TYR A 128 14.99 1.59 4.82
N LYS A 129 15.72 2.13 5.79
CA LYS A 129 15.34 3.40 6.45
C LYS A 129 15.27 4.54 5.44
N ASN A 130 16.26 4.67 4.57
CA ASN A 130 16.30 5.69 3.54
C ASN A 130 15.17 5.49 2.53
N PHE A 131 15.03 4.28 1.98
CA PHE A 131 13.99 3.95 1.02
C PHE A 131 12.59 4.24 1.57
N PHE A 132 12.26 3.69 2.74
CA PHE A 132 10.93 3.87 3.32
C PHE A 132 10.71 5.29 3.84
N GLY A 133 11.75 5.99 4.29
CA GLY A 133 11.68 7.40 4.67
C GLY A 133 11.29 8.28 3.49
N GLU A 134 11.93 8.11 2.33
CA GLU A 134 11.59 8.82 1.10
C GLU A 134 10.17 8.50 0.63
N ARG A 135 9.80 7.22 0.61
CA ARG A 135 8.45 6.80 0.20
C ARG A 135 7.38 7.35 1.13
N PHE A 136 7.63 7.37 2.42
CA PHE A 136 6.71 7.93 3.40
C PHE A 136 6.52 9.44 3.23
N TYR A 137 7.60 10.15 2.93
CA TYR A 137 7.53 11.57 2.61
C TYR A 137 6.69 11.85 1.36
N GLU A 138 6.91 11.11 0.28
CA GLU A 138 6.12 11.18 -0.96
C GLU A 138 4.64 10.86 -0.70
N PHE A 139 4.36 9.80 0.05
CA PHE A 139 3.02 9.37 0.44
C PHE A 139 2.26 10.45 1.21
N LYS A 140 2.87 10.98 2.26
CA LYS A 140 2.29 12.03 3.10
C LYS A 140 2.06 13.32 2.33
N GLY A 141 3.03 13.73 1.51
CA GLY A 141 2.91 14.93 0.68
C GLY A 141 1.79 14.81 -0.37
N ALA A 142 1.66 13.66 -1.00
CA ALA A 142 0.57 13.41 -1.95
C ALA A 142 -0.81 13.44 -1.28
N TYR A 143 -0.94 12.86 -0.09
CA TYR A 143 -2.19 12.89 0.68
C TYR A 143 -2.58 14.30 1.10
N GLN A 144 -1.64 15.07 1.66
CA GLN A 144 -1.88 16.46 2.06
C GLN A 144 -2.33 17.33 0.88
N LYS A 145 -1.74 17.13 -0.30
CA LYS A 145 -2.14 17.86 -1.51
C LYS A 145 -3.59 17.60 -1.88
N ILE A 146 -4.06 16.34 -1.85
CA ILE A 146 -5.44 16.00 -2.15
C ILE A 146 -6.42 16.63 -1.15
N LEU A 147 -6.09 16.59 0.15
CA LEU A 147 -6.93 17.23 1.16
C LEU A 147 -7.06 18.75 0.91
N THR A 148 -5.98 19.41 0.51
CA THR A 148 -6.03 20.85 0.18
C THR A 148 -6.91 21.12 -1.05
N GLU A 149 -6.77 20.31 -2.11
CA GLU A 149 -7.59 20.43 -3.32
C GLU A 149 -9.09 20.20 -3.06
N GLU A 150 -9.44 19.35 -2.09
CA GLU A 150 -10.83 19.11 -1.69
C GLU A 150 -11.41 20.33 -0.93
N ILE A 151 -10.66 20.88 0.01
CA ILE A 151 -11.07 22.08 0.76
C ILE A 151 -11.31 23.26 -0.19
N ASP A 152 -10.42 23.49 -1.14
CA ASP A 152 -10.55 24.56 -2.12
C ASP A 152 -11.81 24.42 -2.98
N LYS A 153 -12.18 23.19 -3.36
CA LYS A 153 -13.40 22.90 -4.12
C LYS A 153 -14.67 23.16 -3.30
N GLU A 154 -14.68 22.76 -2.02
CA GLU A 154 -15.81 23.00 -1.13
C GLU A 154 -16.06 24.51 -0.95
N GLN A 155 -15.01 25.29 -0.69
CA GLN A 155 -15.10 26.74 -0.56
C GLN A 155 -15.61 27.44 -1.83
N GLN A 156 -15.21 26.97 -3.02
CA GLN A 156 -15.69 27.50 -4.28
C GLN A 156 -17.17 27.19 -4.55
N ASN A 157 -17.68 26.08 -4.03
CA ASN A 157 -19.10 25.71 -4.17
C ASN A 157 -20.01 26.45 -3.19
N GLU A 158 -19.51 26.88 -2.03
CA GLU A 158 -20.27 27.67 -1.06
C GLU A 158 -20.45 29.15 -1.48
N VAL A 159 -19.61 29.65 -2.38
CA VAL A 159 -19.63 31.05 -2.88
C VAL A 159 -20.56 31.22 -4.10
N ARG A 160 -21.08 30.15 -4.64
CA ARG A 160 -22.04 30.15 -5.78
C ARG A 160 -23.46 29.99 -5.32
#